data_3a702851a826421a0f280d6ec77135dc
#
_entry.id   3a702851a826421a0f280d6ec77135dc
#
_cell.length_a   1.000
_cell.length_b   1.000
_cell.length_c   1.000
_cell.angle_alpha   90.00
_cell.angle_beta   90.00
_cell.angle_gamma   90.00
#
_symmetry.space_group_name_H-M   'P 1'
#
loop_
_entity.id
_entity.type
_entity.pdbx_description
1 polymer ?
#
loop_
_entity_poly.entity_id
_entity_poly.type
_entity_poly.pdbx_seq_one_letter_code
_entity_poly.pdbx_strand_id
1 'polypeptide(L)'
;MPKRCSWVKMNNPLYVAYHDEEWGQALHDDRALFELLCLETYQAGLSWETVLNKRQAVREAFHDYQIQAVAEMTDTELETLLDNPDIIRNRAKIFATRANAEAFLKVQEVYGSFDAYLWSFVEGKTIVNDVPDYHLAPAKTALSEKLAKDLKKRGFKFTGPVAVLAFLQAAGLIDDHENDCEWKNGN
;
A
#
# COMPACT_ATOMS: atom_id res chain seq x y z
N MET A 1 -24.21 -16.21 1.40
CA MET A 1 -22.78 -15.80 1.42
C MET A 1 -22.71 -14.27 1.40
N PRO A 2 -21.86 -13.67 2.19
CA PRO A 2 -21.71 -12.22 2.18
C PRO A 2 -21.24 -11.71 0.82
N LYS A 3 -21.77 -10.58 0.38
CA LYS A 3 -21.43 -10.01 -0.92
C LYS A 3 -20.17 -9.17 -0.82
N ARG A 4 -19.15 -9.53 -1.61
CA ARG A 4 -17.86 -8.84 -1.71
C ARG A 4 -17.74 -8.06 -3.01
N CYS A 5 -16.75 -7.20 -3.07
CA CYS A 5 -16.41 -6.52 -4.32
C CYS A 5 -16.09 -7.52 -5.43
N SER A 6 -16.44 -7.18 -6.66
CA SER A 6 -16.29 -8.06 -7.83
C SER A 6 -14.85 -8.45 -8.16
N TRP A 7 -13.88 -7.65 -7.73
CA TRP A 7 -12.46 -7.89 -8.00
C TRP A 7 -11.81 -8.96 -7.12
N VAL A 8 -12.53 -9.44 -6.06
CA VAL A 8 -11.97 -10.42 -5.11
C VAL A 8 -11.89 -11.80 -5.75
N LYS A 9 -10.71 -12.41 -5.75
CA LYS A 9 -10.53 -13.78 -6.20
C LYS A 9 -10.92 -14.76 -5.11
N MET A 10 -12.12 -15.29 -5.21
CA MET A 10 -12.74 -16.15 -4.18
C MET A 10 -12.01 -17.48 -3.97
N ASN A 11 -11.20 -17.92 -4.94
CA ASN A 11 -10.41 -19.15 -4.84
C ASN A 11 -9.05 -18.95 -4.14
N ASN A 12 -8.75 -17.74 -3.70
CA ASN A 12 -7.51 -17.44 -2.98
C ASN A 12 -7.84 -16.89 -1.57
N PRO A 13 -7.62 -17.68 -0.50
CA PRO A 13 -7.93 -17.26 0.87
C PRO A 13 -7.21 -15.97 1.30
N LEU A 14 -5.99 -15.76 0.84
CA LEU A 14 -5.23 -14.53 1.14
C LEU A 14 -5.90 -13.29 0.52
N TYR A 15 -6.46 -13.44 -0.68
CA TYR A 15 -7.17 -12.37 -1.37
C TYR A 15 -8.46 -12.01 -0.63
N VAL A 16 -9.22 -13.02 -0.21
CA VAL A 16 -10.45 -12.85 0.55
C VAL A 16 -10.18 -12.18 1.90
N ALA A 17 -9.18 -12.66 2.63
CA ALA A 17 -8.80 -12.08 3.92
C ALA A 17 -8.33 -10.62 3.77
N TYR A 18 -7.55 -10.31 2.74
CA TYR A 18 -7.13 -8.94 2.47
C TYR A 18 -8.33 -8.00 2.26
N HIS A 19 -9.31 -8.41 1.45
CA HIS A 19 -10.53 -7.63 1.24
C HIS A 19 -11.33 -7.46 2.53
N ASP A 20 -11.55 -8.55 3.26
CA ASP A 20 -12.46 -8.57 4.41
C ASP A 20 -11.86 -7.91 5.66
N GLU A 21 -10.56 -7.98 5.83
CA GLU A 21 -9.89 -7.60 7.08
C GLU A 21 -9.06 -6.32 6.97
N GLU A 22 -8.67 -5.90 5.77
CA GLU A 22 -7.74 -4.78 5.59
C GLU A 22 -8.25 -3.68 4.67
N TRP A 23 -8.61 -4.04 3.43
CA TRP A 23 -8.89 -3.07 2.38
C TRP A 23 -10.07 -2.15 2.73
N GLY A 24 -9.84 -0.83 2.64
CA GLY A 24 -10.87 0.17 2.92
C GLY A 24 -11.11 0.46 4.39
N GLN A 25 -10.38 -0.17 5.30
CA GLN A 25 -10.45 0.10 6.74
C GLN A 25 -9.41 1.14 7.13
N ALA A 26 -9.82 2.15 7.90
CA ALA A 26 -8.95 3.24 8.32
C ALA A 26 -7.75 2.71 9.13
N LEU A 27 -6.54 2.94 8.61
CA LEU A 27 -5.29 2.47 9.19
C LEU A 27 -4.46 3.66 9.66
N HIS A 28 -4.02 3.61 10.92
CA HIS A 28 -3.26 4.68 11.58
C HIS A 28 -1.91 4.25 12.14
N ASP A 29 -1.54 2.98 12.00
CA ASP A 29 -0.24 2.47 12.45
C ASP A 29 0.83 2.67 11.39
N ASP A 30 1.91 3.38 11.72
CA ASP A 30 2.96 3.73 10.77
C ASP A 30 3.65 2.51 10.15
N ARG A 31 3.95 1.47 10.93
CA ARG A 31 4.57 0.26 10.39
C ARG A 31 3.66 -0.43 9.37
N ALA A 32 2.38 -0.57 9.69
CA ALA A 32 1.40 -1.17 8.79
C ALA A 32 1.18 -0.29 7.54
N LEU A 33 1.17 1.04 7.70
CA LEU A 33 1.12 1.97 6.57
C LEU A 33 2.35 1.83 5.66
N PHE A 34 3.54 1.66 6.23
CA PHE A 34 4.76 1.41 5.48
C PHE A 34 4.69 0.10 4.70
N GLU A 35 4.22 -0.97 5.32
CA GLU A 35 4.02 -2.26 4.65
C GLU A 35 3.08 -2.13 3.45
N LEU A 36 1.90 -1.52 3.63
CA LEU A 36 0.94 -1.34 2.54
C LEU A 36 1.51 -0.48 1.40
N LEU A 37 2.22 0.59 1.73
CA LEU A 37 2.86 1.44 0.71
C LEU A 37 3.88 0.63 -0.10
N CYS A 38 4.72 -0.15 0.56
CA CYS A 38 5.69 -1.01 -0.11
C CYS A 38 5.02 -2.04 -1.03
N LEU A 39 3.94 -2.68 -0.57
CA LEU A 39 3.20 -3.65 -1.39
C LEU A 39 2.68 -3.02 -2.68
N GLU A 40 2.16 -1.79 -2.62
CA GLU A 40 1.70 -1.08 -3.81
C GLU A 40 2.86 -0.72 -4.76
N THR A 41 4.04 -0.41 -4.22
CA THR A 41 5.23 -0.14 -5.06
C THR A 41 5.71 -1.37 -5.82
N TYR A 42 5.41 -2.58 -5.33
CA TYR A 42 5.82 -3.82 -5.98
C TYR A 42 4.90 -4.22 -7.14
N GLN A 43 3.68 -3.70 -7.19
CA GLN A 43 2.66 -4.16 -8.14
C GLN A 43 2.95 -3.79 -9.60
N ALA A 44 3.75 -2.76 -9.89
CA ALA A 44 4.03 -2.35 -11.26
C ALA A 44 4.50 -3.54 -12.13
N GLY A 45 3.72 -3.89 -13.16
CA GLY A 45 3.97 -5.04 -14.03
C GLY A 45 3.56 -6.40 -13.47
N LEU A 46 2.92 -6.45 -12.30
CA LEU A 46 2.50 -7.69 -11.63
C LEU A 46 1.01 -7.66 -11.28
N SER A 47 0.41 -8.84 -11.12
CA SER A 47 -0.93 -8.95 -10.54
C SER A 47 -0.89 -8.73 -9.03
N TRP A 48 -1.98 -8.20 -8.48
CA TRP A 48 -2.11 -8.04 -7.03
C TRP A 48 -2.05 -9.39 -6.30
N GLU A 49 -2.58 -10.43 -6.90
CA GLU A 49 -2.50 -11.79 -6.37
C GLU A 49 -1.05 -12.24 -6.18
N THR A 50 -0.17 -11.96 -7.14
CA THR A 50 1.26 -12.25 -7.02
C THR A 50 1.88 -11.52 -5.83
N VAL A 51 1.56 -10.25 -5.65
CA VAL A 51 2.04 -9.45 -4.52
C VAL A 51 1.56 -10.04 -3.20
N LEU A 52 0.27 -10.34 -3.08
CA LEU A 52 -0.31 -10.94 -1.86
C LEU A 52 0.30 -12.32 -1.54
N ASN A 53 0.48 -13.17 -2.55
CA ASN A 53 1.04 -14.51 -2.34
C ASN A 53 2.50 -14.46 -1.87
N LYS A 54 3.24 -13.40 -2.21
CA LYS A 54 4.63 -13.21 -1.80
C LYS A 54 4.78 -12.33 -0.55
N ARG A 55 3.69 -11.78 -0.04
CA ARG A 55 3.70 -10.81 1.06
C ARG A 55 4.46 -11.29 2.29
N GLN A 56 4.23 -12.52 2.73
CA GLN A 56 4.88 -13.05 3.93
C GLN A 56 6.40 -13.18 3.74
N ALA A 57 6.84 -13.69 2.60
CA ALA A 57 8.27 -13.83 2.29
C ALA A 57 8.96 -12.46 2.19
N VAL A 58 8.30 -11.47 1.60
CA VAL A 58 8.82 -10.09 1.51
C VAL A 58 8.89 -9.46 2.89
N ARG A 59 7.88 -9.67 3.74
CA ARG A 59 7.88 -9.19 5.13
C ARG A 59 9.08 -9.73 5.90
N GLU A 60 9.37 -11.01 5.79
CA GLU A 60 10.53 -11.63 6.43
C GLU A 60 11.85 -11.07 5.88
N ALA A 61 11.94 -10.88 4.56
CA ALA A 61 13.13 -10.34 3.91
C ALA A 61 13.46 -8.89 4.33
N PHE A 62 12.45 -8.10 4.68
CA PHE A 62 12.59 -6.70 5.04
C PHE A 62 12.35 -6.44 6.55
N HIS A 63 12.89 -7.32 7.41
CA HIS A 63 12.88 -7.13 8.88
C HIS A 63 11.49 -6.83 9.44
N ASP A 64 10.48 -7.53 8.93
CA ASP A 64 9.10 -7.37 9.38
C ASP A 64 8.57 -5.93 9.21
N TYR A 65 9.11 -5.23 8.21
CA TYR A 65 8.83 -3.82 7.91
C TYR A 65 9.07 -2.87 9.09
N GLN A 66 10.01 -3.19 9.97
CA GLN A 66 10.50 -2.24 10.94
C GLN A 66 11.24 -1.13 10.18
N ILE A 67 10.68 0.06 10.18
CA ILE A 67 11.07 1.14 9.27
C ILE A 67 12.56 1.49 9.44
N GLN A 68 13.01 1.66 10.67
CA GLN A 68 14.41 1.95 10.97
C GLN A 68 15.35 0.84 10.49
N ALA A 69 14.98 -0.42 10.72
CA ALA A 69 15.78 -1.57 10.30
C ALA A 69 15.89 -1.65 8.78
N VAL A 70 14.80 -1.38 8.05
CA VAL A 70 14.79 -1.34 6.58
C VAL A 70 15.67 -0.20 6.07
N ALA A 71 15.56 0.99 6.66
CA ALA A 71 16.38 2.15 6.28
C ALA A 71 17.89 1.90 6.48
N GLU A 72 18.25 1.08 7.45
CA GLU A 72 19.64 0.75 7.78
C GLU A 72 20.18 -0.47 7.02
N MET A 73 19.40 -1.12 6.17
CA MET A 73 19.87 -2.26 5.38
C MET A 73 21.04 -1.84 4.49
N THR A 74 22.07 -2.70 4.43
CA THR A 74 23.25 -2.45 3.60
C THR A 74 23.01 -2.84 2.15
N ASP A 75 23.84 -2.32 1.24
CA ASP A 75 23.80 -2.74 -0.16
C ASP A 75 24.01 -4.26 -0.31
N THR A 76 24.88 -4.85 0.49
CA THR A 76 25.13 -6.30 0.49
C THR A 76 23.87 -7.08 0.89
N GLU A 77 23.17 -6.66 1.92
CA GLU A 77 21.89 -7.29 2.32
C GLU A 77 20.87 -7.22 1.20
N LEU A 78 20.70 -6.05 0.59
CA LEU A 78 19.75 -5.85 -0.53
C LEU A 78 20.13 -6.69 -1.75
N GLU A 79 21.42 -6.74 -2.11
CA GLU A 79 21.91 -7.59 -3.21
C GLU A 79 21.62 -9.08 -2.95
N THR A 80 21.80 -9.53 -1.72
CA THR A 80 21.53 -10.92 -1.32
C THR A 80 20.05 -11.29 -1.52
N LEU A 81 19.13 -10.34 -1.37
CA LEU A 81 17.70 -10.59 -1.61
C LEU A 81 17.39 -10.96 -3.06
N LEU A 82 18.22 -10.59 -4.02
CA LEU A 82 18.06 -10.99 -5.43
C LEU A 82 18.19 -12.51 -5.64
N ASP A 83 18.78 -13.23 -4.70
CA ASP A 83 18.90 -14.69 -4.73
C ASP A 83 17.71 -15.40 -4.07
N ASN A 84 16.81 -14.66 -3.44
CA ASN A 84 15.64 -15.24 -2.77
C ASN A 84 14.49 -15.47 -3.78
N PRO A 85 14.16 -16.74 -4.11
CA PRO A 85 13.14 -17.05 -5.11
C PRO A 85 11.70 -16.76 -4.64
N ASP A 86 11.50 -16.56 -3.34
CA ASP A 86 10.18 -16.40 -2.75
C ASP A 86 9.67 -14.96 -2.80
N ILE A 87 10.54 -14.00 -3.10
CA ILE A 87 10.19 -12.59 -3.21
C ILE A 87 10.19 -12.11 -4.67
N ILE A 88 9.75 -10.87 -4.86
CA ILE A 88 9.82 -10.20 -6.17
C ILE A 88 11.27 -9.76 -6.40
N ARG A 89 11.97 -10.47 -7.30
CA ARG A 89 13.40 -10.25 -7.58
C ARG A 89 13.62 -9.14 -8.60
N ASN A 90 13.22 -7.94 -8.25
CA ASN A 90 13.44 -6.73 -9.06
C ASN A 90 14.36 -5.81 -8.27
N ARG A 91 15.58 -5.60 -8.76
CA ARG A 91 16.61 -4.79 -8.10
C ARG A 91 16.10 -3.38 -7.77
N ALA A 92 15.47 -2.71 -8.74
CA ALA A 92 14.97 -1.36 -8.53
C ALA A 92 13.93 -1.29 -7.41
N LYS A 93 13.01 -2.24 -7.35
CA LYS A 93 11.98 -2.32 -6.30
C LYS A 93 12.57 -2.66 -4.93
N ILE A 94 13.55 -3.54 -4.88
CA ILE A 94 14.26 -3.91 -3.64
C ILE A 94 14.97 -2.69 -3.06
N PHE A 95 15.77 -1.99 -3.85
CA PHE A 95 16.49 -0.79 -3.41
C PHE A 95 15.54 0.36 -3.10
N ALA A 96 14.42 0.47 -3.82
CA ALA A 96 13.39 1.45 -3.54
C ALA A 96 12.75 1.26 -2.15
N THR A 97 12.64 0.02 -1.68
CA THR A 97 12.08 -0.25 -0.34
C THR A 97 12.91 0.41 0.75
N ARG A 98 14.25 0.35 0.67
CA ARG A 98 15.14 1.08 1.59
C ARG A 98 14.99 2.60 1.42
N ALA A 99 15.01 3.10 0.19
CA ALA A 99 14.84 4.53 -0.07
C ALA A 99 13.50 5.04 0.47
N ASN A 100 12.44 4.27 0.35
CA ASN A 100 11.14 4.61 0.89
C ASN A 100 11.12 4.59 2.43
N ALA A 101 11.85 3.68 3.07
CA ALA A 101 12.02 3.69 4.52
C ALA A 101 12.73 4.96 4.99
N GLU A 102 13.80 5.37 4.32
CA GLU A 102 14.53 6.60 4.62
C GLU A 102 13.63 7.83 4.47
N ALA A 103 12.86 7.92 3.39
CA ALA A 103 11.90 9.00 3.17
C ALA A 103 10.79 9.00 4.21
N PHE A 104 10.32 7.82 4.60
CA PHE A 104 9.29 7.65 5.63
C PHE A 104 9.75 8.18 6.99
N LEU A 105 10.99 7.89 7.38
CA LEU A 105 11.59 8.43 8.61
C LEU A 105 11.66 9.96 8.61
N LYS A 106 12.00 10.55 7.47
CA LYS A 106 12.03 12.02 7.34
C LYS A 106 10.65 12.65 7.51
N VAL A 107 9.60 12.00 6.97
CA VAL A 107 8.23 12.44 7.18
C VAL A 107 7.85 12.38 8.67
N GLN A 108 8.23 11.32 9.37
CA GLN A 108 8.00 11.19 10.81
C GLN A 108 8.68 12.33 11.61
N GLU A 109 9.89 12.70 11.22
CA GLU A 109 10.61 13.82 11.87
C GLU A 109 9.86 15.15 11.72
N VAL A 110 9.29 15.41 10.54
CA VAL A 110 8.61 16.68 10.24
C VAL A 110 7.22 16.75 10.85
N TYR A 111 6.46 15.66 10.77
CA TYR A 111 5.03 15.62 11.10
C TYR A 111 4.72 14.88 12.42
N GLY A 112 5.71 14.30 13.07
CA GLY A 112 5.53 13.49 14.27
C GLY A 112 5.20 12.03 13.97
N SER A 113 4.48 11.76 12.87
CA SER A 113 4.17 10.43 12.35
C SER A 113 3.83 10.51 10.86
N PHE A 114 3.96 9.40 10.15
CA PHE A 114 3.46 9.30 8.79
C PHE A 114 1.93 9.32 8.77
N ASP A 115 1.31 8.73 9.75
CA ASP A 115 -0.14 8.77 9.97
C ASP A 115 -0.66 10.22 9.95
N ALA A 116 -0.08 11.10 10.74
CA ALA A 116 -0.49 12.51 10.79
C ALA A 116 -0.33 13.21 9.43
N TYR A 117 0.78 12.96 8.75
CA TYR A 117 1.05 13.48 7.41
C TYR A 117 0.00 13.00 6.40
N LEU A 118 -0.19 11.67 6.33
CA LEU A 118 -1.07 11.04 5.35
C LEU A 118 -2.53 11.47 5.52
N TRP A 119 -3.05 11.37 6.74
CA TRP A 119 -4.45 11.69 7.02
C TRP A 119 -4.78 13.18 6.92
N SER A 120 -3.78 14.07 6.94
CA SER A 120 -3.99 15.50 6.69
C SER A 120 -4.54 15.77 5.27
N PHE A 121 -4.27 14.89 4.32
CA PHE A 121 -4.77 15.03 2.93
C PHE A 121 -6.29 14.84 2.82
N VAL A 122 -6.91 14.23 3.79
CA VAL A 122 -8.36 13.98 3.84
C VAL A 122 -9.01 14.58 5.11
N GLU A 123 -8.32 15.51 5.77
CA GLU A 123 -8.81 16.17 6.99
C GLU A 123 -9.19 15.17 8.10
N GLY A 124 -8.48 14.05 8.18
CA GLY A 124 -8.69 13.02 9.18
C GLY A 124 -9.92 12.13 8.96
N LYS A 125 -10.60 12.25 7.81
CA LYS A 125 -11.87 11.55 7.55
C LYS A 125 -11.80 10.72 6.29
N THR A 126 -12.26 9.47 6.37
CA THR A 126 -12.40 8.60 5.21
C THR A 126 -13.39 9.18 4.20
N ILE A 127 -12.98 9.25 2.94
CA ILE A 127 -13.83 9.62 1.81
C ILE A 127 -14.54 8.36 1.33
N VAL A 128 -15.88 8.32 1.44
CA VAL A 128 -16.68 7.20 0.94
C VAL A 128 -17.25 7.56 -0.42
N ASN A 129 -16.85 6.83 -1.45
CA ASN A 129 -17.27 7.09 -2.82
C ASN A 129 -18.47 6.22 -3.23
N ASP A 130 -19.22 6.73 -4.22
CA ASP A 130 -20.25 5.97 -4.91
C ASP A 130 -19.58 5.08 -5.98
N VAL A 131 -19.61 3.75 -5.79
CA VAL A 131 -18.94 2.78 -6.65
C VAL A 131 -19.94 1.69 -7.08
N PRO A 132 -20.70 1.92 -8.16
CA PRO A 132 -21.60 0.88 -8.68
C PRO A 132 -20.83 -0.35 -9.20
N ASP A 133 -19.69 -0.12 -9.84
CA ASP A 133 -18.80 -1.15 -10.39
C ASP A 133 -17.36 -0.65 -10.29
N TYR A 134 -16.53 -1.36 -9.53
CA TYR A 134 -15.13 -1.00 -9.32
C TYR A 134 -14.32 -0.97 -10.62
N HIS A 135 -14.68 -1.80 -11.61
CA HIS A 135 -13.99 -1.82 -12.91
C HIS A 135 -14.17 -0.53 -13.70
N LEU A 136 -15.18 0.27 -13.38
CA LEU A 136 -15.44 1.58 -13.99
C LEU A 136 -14.82 2.72 -13.16
N ALA A 137 -14.27 2.43 -11.98
CA ALA A 137 -13.64 3.44 -11.13
C ALA A 137 -12.35 3.97 -11.79
N PRO A 138 -12.01 5.25 -11.57
CA PRO A 138 -10.79 5.83 -12.15
C PRO A 138 -9.54 5.17 -11.54
N ALA A 139 -8.48 5.03 -12.36
CA ALA A 139 -7.20 4.50 -11.91
C ALA A 139 -6.39 5.50 -11.06
N LYS A 140 -6.70 6.78 -11.19
CA LYS A 140 -6.10 7.88 -10.41
C LYS A 140 -7.10 8.99 -10.21
N THR A 141 -6.89 9.82 -9.20
CA THR A 141 -7.74 10.97 -8.86
C THR A 141 -6.89 12.21 -8.64
N ALA A 142 -7.52 13.38 -8.53
CA ALA A 142 -6.82 14.62 -8.19
C ALA A 142 -6.09 14.49 -6.84
N LEU A 143 -6.70 13.81 -5.86
CA LEU A 143 -6.08 13.55 -4.56
C LEU A 143 -4.84 12.67 -4.69
N SER A 144 -4.93 11.56 -5.44
CA SER A 144 -3.79 10.66 -5.62
C SER A 144 -2.65 11.32 -6.40
N GLU A 145 -2.96 12.17 -7.37
CA GLU A 145 -1.97 12.96 -8.10
C GLU A 145 -1.25 13.94 -7.18
N LYS A 146 -2.01 14.63 -6.32
CA LYS A 146 -1.45 15.58 -5.34
C LYS A 146 -0.52 14.88 -4.35
N LEU A 147 -0.96 13.77 -3.77
CA LEU A 147 -0.14 13.00 -2.82
C LEU A 147 1.08 12.39 -3.51
N ALA A 148 0.91 11.82 -4.70
CA ALA A 148 2.03 11.24 -5.46
C ALA A 148 3.11 12.28 -5.75
N LYS A 149 2.72 13.49 -6.11
CA LYS A 149 3.65 14.60 -6.35
C LYS A 149 4.42 14.96 -5.09
N ASP A 150 3.74 15.04 -3.95
CA ASP A 150 4.36 15.35 -2.68
C ASP A 150 5.31 14.24 -2.20
N LEU A 151 4.89 12.98 -2.32
CA LEU A 151 5.73 11.83 -1.98
C LEU A 151 7.00 11.79 -2.85
N LYS A 152 6.87 12.00 -4.16
CA LYS A 152 8.02 12.05 -5.05
C LYS A 152 9.02 13.14 -4.65
N LYS A 153 8.52 14.31 -4.32
CA LYS A 153 9.33 15.44 -3.84
C LYS A 153 10.08 15.10 -2.55
N ARG A 154 9.51 14.24 -1.71
CA ARG A 154 10.11 13.78 -0.45
C ARG A 154 11.08 12.60 -0.61
N GLY A 155 11.27 12.11 -1.83
CA GLY A 155 12.22 11.05 -2.13
C GLY A 155 11.65 9.66 -2.22
N PHE A 156 10.33 9.47 -2.15
CA PHE A 156 9.71 8.17 -2.36
C PHE A 156 9.84 7.70 -3.81
N LYS A 157 9.94 6.40 -4.00
CA LYS A 157 10.11 5.72 -5.30
C LYS A 157 8.92 4.81 -5.60
N PHE A 158 8.57 4.67 -6.86
CA PHE A 158 7.43 3.87 -7.33
C PHE A 158 6.09 4.31 -6.71
N THR A 159 5.95 5.59 -6.41
CA THR A 159 4.75 6.18 -5.82
C THR A 159 4.05 7.12 -6.81
N GLY A 160 3.78 6.61 -8.02
CA GLY A 160 2.98 7.33 -9.00
C GLY A 160 1.50 7.40 -8.62
N PRO A 161 0.69 8.21 -9.33
CA PRO A 161 -0.72 8.44 -8.95
C PRO A 161 -1.59 7.18 -8.89
N VAL A 162 -1.31 6.18 -9.73
CA VAL A 162 -2.06 4.91 -9.74
C VAL A 162 -1.74 4.07 -8.51
N ALA A 163 -0.45 3.91 -8.18
CA ALA A 163 -0.02 3.21 -6.97
C ALA A 163 -0.51 3.93 -5.71
N VAL A 164 -0.48 5.25 -5.70
CA VAL A 164 -0.93 6.06 -4.57
C VAL A 164 -2.43 5.95 -4.37
N LEU A 165 -3.25 5.92 -5.44
CA LEU A 165 -4.68 5.68 -5.28
C LEU A 165 -4.95 4.30 -4.66
N ALA A 166 -4.28 3.27 -5.15
CA ALA A 166 -4.40 1.92 -4.58
C ALA A 166 -4.01 1.91 -3.10
N PHE A 167 -2.96 2.63 -2.73
CA PHE A 167 -2.54 2.80 -1.32
C PHE A 167 -3.59 3.52 -0.48
N LEU A 168 -4.18 4.61 -0.97
CA LEU A 168 -5.23 5.34 -0.28
C LEU A 168 -6.47 4.48 -0.02
N GLN A 169 -6.84 3.65 -1.00
CA GLN A 169 -7.93 2.68 -0.88
C GLN A 169 -7.60 1.60 0.16
N ALA A 170 -6.42 1.01 0.09
CA ALA A 170 -6.00 -0.04 1.01
C ALA A 170 -5.93 0.44 2.46
N ALA A 171 -5.40 1.65 2.69
CA ALA A 171 -5.26 2.25 4.02
C ALA A 171 -6.55 2.88 4.56
N GLY A 172 -7.64 2.85 3.79
CA GLY A 172 -8.95 3.32 4.22
C GLY A 172 -9.11 4.83 4.28
N LEU A 173 -8.22 5.61 3.65
CA LEU A 173 -8.44 7.04 3.45
C LEU A 173 -9.57 7.26 2.45
N ILE A 174 -9.70 6.33 1.51
CA ILE A 174 -10.78 6.27 0.54
C ILE A 174 -11.46 4.91 0.69
N ASP A 175 -12.79 4.91 0.81
CA ASP A 175 -13.59 3.70 0.76
C ASP A 175 -14.22 3.58 -0.62
N ASP A 176 -13.63 2.75 -1.46
CA ASP A 176 -14.08 2.43 -2.81
C ASP A 176 -14.68 1.02 -2.91
N HIS A 177 -15.18 0.47 -1.81
CA HIS A 177 -15.98 -0.74 -1.90
C HIS A 177 -17.18 -0.50 -2.82
N GLU A 178 -17.53 -1.52 -3.59
CA GLU A 178 -18.76 -1.46 -4.40
C GLU A 178 -19.98 -1.24 -3.51
N ASN A 179 -20.99 -0.53 -4.03
CA ASN A 179 -22.14 -0.07 -3.24
C ASN A 179 -22.90 -1.19 -2.55
N ASP A 180 -22.90 -2.38 -3.11
CA ASP A 180 -23.57 -3.55 -2.57
C ASP A 180 -22.63 -4.51 -1.82
N CYS A 181 -21.39 -4.13 -1.60
CA CYS A 181 -20.43 -4.86 -0.78
C CYS A 181 -20.76 -4.68 0.70
N GLU A 182 -20.81 -5.78 1.46
CA GLU A 182 -21.16 -5.75 2.88
C GLU A 182 -20.08 -5.08 3.76
N TRP A 183 -18.88 -4.87 3.23
CA TRP A 183 -17.79 -4.20 3.95
C TRP A 183 -17.71 -2.70 3.69
N LYS A 184 -18.60 -2.15 2.86
CA LYS A 184 -18.63 -0.71 2.62
C LYS A 184 -19.03 0.06 3.89
N ASN A 185 -18.26 1.10 4.23
CA ASN A 185 -18.58 1.96 5.36
C ASN A 185 -19.95 2.62 5.18
N GLY A 186 -20.79 2.53 6.21
CA GLY A 186 -22.14 3.06 6.18
C GLY A 186 -23.22 2.06 5.77
N ASN A 187 -22.86 0.80 5.53
CA ASN A 187 -23.82 -0.30 5.36
C ASN A 187 -24.01 -1.04 6.68
#